data_7b7f51cb0b0621ea86a1074ee0f1f52e
#
_entry.id   7b7f51cb0b0621ea86a1074ee0f1f52e
#
_cell.length_a   1.000
_cell.length_b   1.000
_cell.length_c   1.000
_cell.angle_alpha   90.00
_cell.angle_beta   90.00
_cell.angle_gamma   90.00
#
_symmetry.space_group_name_H-M   'P 1'
#
loop_
_entity.id
_entity.type
_entity.pdbx_description
1 polymer ?
#
loop_
_entity_poly.entity_id
_entity_poly.type
_entity_poly.pdbx_seq_one_letter_code
_entity_poly.pdbx_strand_id
1 'polypeptide(L)'
;MRTNGATAIARDPPADAREDPAQLFLELRSSPEGLSGREAYQRYGATAFQHVTARGGGIVWAGPQALVFIGGPEQDWDDIICVKYPSRQKFLEMISDPAYLAATYHRDAGLERTALICCKAGSAA
;
A
#
# COMPACT_ATOMS: atom_id res chain seq x y z
N MET A 1 -17.80 4.03 -6.67
CA MET A 1 -17.62 3.19 -5.51
C MET A 1 -16.16 2.86 -5.27
N ARG A 2 -15.81 2.85 -4.10
CA ARG A 2 -14.46 2.56 -3.75
C ARG A 2 -14.19 1.09 -3.64
N THR A 3 -13.25 0.62 -4.36
CA THR A 3 -12.87 -0.76 -4.27
C THR A 3 -12.09 -1.01 -3.00
N ASN A 4 -12.46 -2.04 -2.30
CA ASN A 4 -11.67 -2.48 -1.19
C ASN A 4 -10.44 -3.20 -1.72
N GLY A 5 -9.27 -2.65 -1.46
CA GLY A 5 -8.02 -3.23 -1.95
C GLY A 5 -7.82 -4.66 -1.53
N ALA A 6 -8.33 -5.04 -0.36
CA ALA A 6 -8.16 -6.40 0.13
C ALA A 6 -8.83 -7.44 -0.75
N THR A 7 -9.92 -7.08 -1.43
CA THR A 7 -10.63 -8.04 -2.28
C THR A 7 -9.88 -8.36 -3.57
N ALA A 8 -8.89 -7.53 -3.92
CA ALA A 8 -8.12 -7.75 -5.14
C ALA A 8 -6.96 -8.72 -4.94
N ILE A 9 -6.72 -9.17 -3.71
CA ILE A 9 -5.60 -10.05 -3.39
C ILE A 9 -6.13 -11.45 -3.15
N ALA A 10 -6.78 -12.00 -4.14
CA ALA A 10 -7.39 -13.32 -3.97
C ALA A 10 -6.50 -14.44 -4.43
N ARG A 11 -5.41 -14.13 -5.10
CA ARG A 11 -4.57 -15.12 -5.73
C ARG A 11 -3.52 -15.62 -4.77
N ASP A 12 -3.42 -16.94 -4.64
CA ASP A 12 -2.38 -17.54 -3.83
C ASP A 12 -1.00 -17.28 -4.43
N PRO A 13 -0.01 -17.00 -3.59
CA PRO A 13 1.34 -16.84 -4.11
C PRO A 13 1.90 -18.19 -4.55
N PRO A 14 2.82 -18.21 -5.52
CA PRO A 14 3.53 -19.44 -5.87
C PRO A 14 4.36 -19.92 -4.69
N ALA A 15 4.59 -21.24 -4.64
CA ALA A 15 5.32 -21.87 -3.54
C ALA A 15 6.74 -21.33 -3.39
N ASP A 16 7.34 -20.89 -4.49
CA ASP A 16 8.69 -20.35 -4.53
C ASP A 16 8.71 -18.81 -4.51
N ALA A 17 7.64 -18.20 -4.02
CA ALA A 17 7.55 -16.76 -4.01
C ALA A 17 8.75 -16.13 -3.33
N ARG A 18 9.34 -15.18 -4.02
CA ARG A 18 10.49 -14.43 -3.56
C ARG A 18 10.09 -13.04 -3.15
N GLU A 19 11.11 -12.26 -2.80
CA GLU A 19 10.93 -10.86 -2.51
C GLU A 19 10.45 -10.12 -3.75
N ASP A 20 9.17 -9.76 -3.75
CA ASP A 20 8.54 -9.03 -4.84
C ASP A 20 8.20 -7.62 -4.36
N PRO A 21 8.55 -6.59 -5.13
CA PRO A 21 8.15 -5.23 -4.78
C PRO A 21 6.69 -4.99 -5.08
N ALA A 22 6.07 -4.14 -4.29
CA ALA A 22 4.71 -3.71 -4.51
C ALA A 22 4.67 -2.19 -4.67
N GLN A 23 3.87 -1.72 -5.64
CA GLN A 23 3.65 -0.31 -5.87
C GLN A 23 2.31 0.07 -5.28
N LEU A 24 2.33 1.01 -4.35
CA LEU A 24 1.13 1.48 -3.66
C LEU A 24 0.85 2.91 -4.10
N PHE A 25 -0.32 3.14 -4.63
CA PHE A 25 -0.76 4.44 -5.13
C PHE A 25 -1.84 4.99 -4.22
N LEU A 26 -1.71 6.24 -3.81
CA LEU A 26 -2.61 6.86 -2.85
C LEU A 26 -3.22 8.14 -3.40
N GLU A 27 -4.53 8.23 -3.29
CA GLU A 27 -5.24 9.50 -3.40
C GLU A 27 -5.85 9.78 -2.03
N LEU A 28 -5.42 10.87 -1.40
CA LEU A 28 -5.78 11.18 -0.02
C LEU A 28 -7.06 12.00 0.02
N ARG A 29 -7.87 11.76 1.05
CA ARG A 29 -9.10 12.53 1.23
C ARG A 29 -8.78 13.95 1.64
N SER A 30 -9.52 14.88 1.08
CA SER A 30 -9.55 16.24 1.57
C SER A 30 -10.50 16.32 2.75
N SER A 31 -10.09 17.02 3.78
CA SER A 31 -10.95 17.23 4.94
C SER A 31 -10.75 18.67 5.41
N PRO A 32 -11.69 19.55 5.15
CA PRO A 32 -11.58 20.93 5.63
C PRO A 32 -11.71 21.03 7.15
N GLU A 33 -12.27 20.01 7.78
CA GLU A 33 -12.48 19.98 9.22
C GLU A 33 -11.92 18.67 9.79
N GLY A 34 -11.34 18.74 10.96
CA GLY A 34 -10.85 17.57 11.67
C GLY A 34 -9.57 17.01 11.07
N LEU A 35 -9.42 15.69 11.18
CA LEU A 35 -8.22 15.00 10.73
C LEU A 35 -8.19 14.92 9.22
N SER A 36 -7.12 15.42 8.61
CA SER A 36 -6.95 15.32 7.15
C SER A 36 -6.72 13.87 6.73
N GLY A 37 -6.93 13.60 5.44
CA GLY A 37 -6.67 12.28 4.90
C GLY A 37 -5.21 11.88 5.08
N ARG A 38 -4.30 12.82 4.91
CA ARG A 38 -2.87 12.55 5.10
C ARG A 38 -2.56 12.19 6.54
N GLU A 39 -3.13 12.91 7.50
CA GLU A 39 -2.91 12.61 8.91
C GLU A 39 -3.47 11.25 9.29
N ALA A 40 -4.66 10.93 8.80
CA ALA A 40 -5.25 9.62 9.04
C ALA A 40 -4.39 8.51 8.45
N TYR A 41 -3.92 8.70 7.22
CA TYR A 41 -3.06 7.70 6.59
C TYR A 41 -1.73 7.55 7.33
N GLN A 42 -1.19 8.64 7.86
CA GLN A 42 0.04 8.58 8.65
C GLN A 42 -0.13 7.75 9.92
N ARG A 43 -1.29 7.80 10.55
CA ARG A 43 -1.59 6.94 11.71
C ARG A 43 -1.63 5.47 11.31
N TYR A 44 -2.25 5.17 10.18
CA TYR A 44 -2.22 3.83 9.64
C TYR A 44 -0.78 3.41 9.35
N GLY A 45 -0.02 4.28 8.70
CA GLY A 45 1.35 4.00 8.28
C GLY A 45 2.27 3.66 9.44
N ALA A 46 2.09 4.33 10.57
CA ALA A 46 2.92 4.06 11.74
C ALA A 46 2.75 2.62 12.22
N THR A 47 1.53 2.10 12.23
CA THR A 47 1.27 0.71 12.59
C THR A 47 1.66 -0.25 11.48
N ALA A 48 1.27 0.06 10.24
CA ALA A 48 1.56 -0.80 9.09
C ALA A 48 3.06 -1.01 8.91
N PHE A 49 3.85 0.04 9.09
CA PHE A 49 5.29 -0.07 8.94
C PHE A 49 5.89 -1.07 9.93
N GLN A 50 5.39 -1.08 11.17
CA GLN A 50 5.84 -2.05 12.16
C GLN A 50 5.53 -3.48 11.72
N HIS A 51 4.37 -3.70 11.12
CA HIS A 51 4.01 -5.03 10.63
C HIS A 51 4.85 -5.44 9.42
N VAL A 52 5.15 -4.49 8.54
CA VAL A 52 6.02 -4.74 7.39
C VAL A 52 7.42 -5.13 7.84
N THR A 53 8.01 -4.35 8.75
CA THR A 53 9.37 -4.61 9.23
C THR A 53 9.44 -5.88 10.06
N ALA A 54 8.42 -6.18 10.84
CA ALA A 54 8.37 -7.40 11.64
C ALA A 54 8.40 -8.65 10.76
N ARG A 55 7.97 -8.54 9.51
CA ARG A 55 7.97 -9.64 8.56
C ARG A 55 9.13 -9.57 7.57
N GLY A 56 10.11 -8.71 7.82
CA GLY A 56 11.32 -8.62 7.01
C GLY A 56 11.20 -7.74 5.78
N GLY A 57 10.13 -6.99 5.67
CA GLY A 57 9.94 -6.07 4.56
C GLY A 57 10.48 -4.68 4.84
N GLY A 58 10.27 -3.78 3.91
CA GLY A 58 10.68 -2.39 4.08
C GLY A 58 10.20 -1.51 2.95
N ILE A 59 10.34 -0.22 3.15
CA ILE A 59 10.01 0.76 2.12
C ILE A 59 11.26 1.00 1.28
N VAL A 60 11.13 0.78 -0.04
CA VAL A 60 12.21 1.01 -0.97
C VAL A 60 12.35 2.49 -1.26
N TRP A 61 11.23 3.14 -1.54
CA TRP A 61 11.15 4.60 -1.67
C TRP A 61 9.68 5.03 -1.54
N ALA A 62 9.48 6.31 -1.26
CA ALA A 62 8.15 6.90 -1.19
C ALA A 62 8.26 8.38 -1.52
N GLY A 63 7.20 8.93 -2.10
CA GLY A 63 7.18 10.34 -2.39
C GLY A 63 5.90 10.78 -3.09
N PRO A 64 5.68 12.09 -3.19
CA PRO A 64 4.54 12.61 -3.92
C PRO A 64 4.72 12.42 -5.42
N GLN A 65 3.61 12.25 -6.13
CA GLN A 65 3.63 12.20 -7.57
C GLN A 65 3.84 13.62 -8.11
N ALA A 66 4.78 13.77 -9.05
CA ALA A 66 5.05 15.08 -9.62
C ALA A 66 4.09 15.40 -10.77
N LEU A 67 4.01 14.49 -11.73
CA LEU A 67 3.12 14.67 -12.88
C LEU A 67 2.98 13.33 -13.61
N VAL A 68 2.00 13.26 -14.48
CA VAL A 68 1.79 12.10 -15.35
C VAL A 68 2.36 12.45 -16.73
N PHE A 69 3.40 11.73 -17.15
CA PHE A 69 3.92 11.89 -18.50
C PHE A 69 3.00 11.21 -19.52
N ILE A 70 2.59 9.98 -19.19
CA ILE A 70 1.75 9.16 -20.06
C ILE A 70 0.70 8.49 -19.21
N GLY A 71 -0.55 8.76 -19.47
CA GLY A 71 -1.66 8.17 -18.75
C GLY A 71 -2.87 9.09 -18.73
N GLY A 72 -4.01 8.56 -18.32
CA GLY A 72 -5.23 9.31 -18.16
C GLY A 72 -5.39 9.87 -16.75
N PRO A 73 -6.52 10.53 -16.49
CA PRO A 73 -6.78 11.13 -15.17
C PRO A 73 -6.79 10.13 -14.04
N GLU A 74 -7.04 8.86 -14.32
CA GLU A 74 -7.03 7.79 -13.32
C GLU A 74 -5.65 7.54 -12.74
N GLN A 75 -4.60 8.08 -13.36
CA GLN A 75 -3.24 7.96 -12.88
C GLN A 75 -2.81 9.15 -12.01
N ASP A 76 -3.75 10.01 -11.66
CA ASP A 76 -3.45 11.17 -10.83
C ASP A 76 -3.52 10.77 -9.37
N TRP A 77 -2.35 10.59 -8.76
CA TRP A 77 -2.21 10.15 -7.38
C TRP A 77 -1.51 11.23 -6.55
N ASP A 78 -1.75 11.22 -5.24
CA ASP A 78 -1.03 12.13 -4.35
C ASP A 78 0.35 11.58 -4.02
N ASP A 79 0.41 10.33 -3.58
CA ASP A 79 1.67 9.70 -3.18
C ASP A 79 1.80 8.33 -3.80
N ILE A 80 3.04 7.91 -4.00
CA ILE A 80 3.37 6.57 -4.47
C ILE A 80 4.42 6.01 -3.52
N ILE A 81 4.21 4.76 -3.10
CA ILE A 81 5.12 4.09 -2.17
C ILE A 81 5.51 2.75 -2.77
N CYS A 82 6.80 2.47 -2.79
CA CYS A 82 7.29 1.16 -3.20
C CYS A 82 7.71 0.41 -1.95
N VAL A 83 7.06 -0.71 -1.71
CA VAL A 83 7.29 -1.54 -0.52
C VAL A 83 7.75 -2.90 -0.99
N LYS A 84 8.73 -3.48 -0.31
CA LYS A 84 9.12 -4.85 -0.60
C LYS A 84 8.80 -5.75 0.60
N TYR A 85 8.45 -6.98 0.28
CA TYR A 85 8.19 -8.03 1.27
C TYR A 85 9.08 -9.21 0.93
N PRO A 86 9.49 -10.02 1.93
CA PRO A 86 10.32 -11.20 1.65
C PRO A 86 9.62 -12.18 0.71
N SER A 87 8.30 -12.24 0.78
CA SER A 87 7.50 -13.07 -0.10
C SER A 87 6.06 -12.60 -0.09
N ARG A 88 5.27 -13.03 -1.06
CA ARG A 88 3.84 -12.77 -1.07
C ARG A 88 3.16 -13.41 0.12
N GLN A 89 3.68 -14.55 0.56
CA GLN A 89 3.16 -15.24 1.73
C GLN A 89 3.25 -14.35 2.98
N LYS A 90 4.37 -13.66 3.16
CA LYS A 90 4.53 -12.74 4.29
C LYS A 90 3.55 -11.58 4.23
N PHE A 91 3.30 -11.07 3.04
CA PHE A 91 2.28 -10.04 2.87
C PHE A 91 0.90 -10.56 3.26
N LEU A 92 0.53 -11.76 2.80
CA LEU A 92 -0.76 -12.34 3.12
C LEU A 92 -0.91 -12.61 4.61
N GLU A 93 0.16 -13.02 5.28
CA GLU A 93 0.15 -13.16 6.74
C GLU A 93 -0.13 -11.84 7.42
N MET A 94 0.48 -10.76 6.94
CA MET A 94 0.29 -9.45 7.53
C MET A 94 -1.16 -8.99 7.42
N ILE A 95 -1.75 -9.09 6.24
CA ILE A 95 -3.12 -8.60 6.04
C ILE A 95 -4.16 -9.48 6.71
N SER A 96 -3.76 -10.64 7.21
CA SER A 96 -4.63 -11.53 7.99
C SER A 96 -4.46 -11.35 9.49
N ASP A 97 -3.49 -10.56 9.91
CA ASP A 97 -3.21 -10.34 11.33
C ASP A 97 -4.26 -9.41 11.93
N PRO A 98 -4.96 -9.81 13.00
CA PRO A 98 -5.98 -8.96 13.61
C PRO A 98 -5.45 -7.60 14.05
N ALA A 99 -4.20 -7.52 14.51
CA ALA A 99 -3.61 -6.25 14.93
C ALA A 99 -3.42 -5.32 13.74
N TYR A 100 -3.02 -5.86 12.58
CA TYR A 100 -2.93 -5.07 11.37
C TYR A 100 -4.32 -4.62 10.92
N LEU A 101 -5.27 -5.54 10.92
CA LEU A 101 -6.63 -5.23 10.47
C LEU A 101 -7.28 -4.13 11.30
N ALA A 102 -6.99 -4.09 12.59
CA ALA A 102 -7.51 -3.03 13.45
C ALA A 102 -7.04 -1.64 13.02
N ALA A 103 -5.87 -1.55 12.41
CA ALA A 103 -5.32 -0.27 11.97
C ALA A 103 -5.89 0.18 10.62
N THR A 104 -6.52 -0.69 9.85
CA THR A 104 -7.03 -0.35 8.52
C THR A 104 -8.15 0.69 8.57
N TYR A 105 -8.77 0.87 9.73
CA TYR A 105 -9.72 1.94 9.94
C TYR A 105 -9.13 3.31 9.56
N HIS A 106 -7.88 3.55 9.96
CA HIS A 106 -7.23 4.83 9.64
C HIS A 106 -6.88 4.93 8.17
N ARG A 107 -6.55 3.81 7.54
CA ARG A 107 -6.29 3.78 6.11
C ARG A 107 -7.56 4.17 5.35
N ASP A 108 -8.68 3.55 5.70
CA ASP A 108 -9.95 3.81 5.03
C ASP A 108 -10.41 5.25 5.25
N ALA A 109 -10.18 5.79 6.43
CA ALA A 109 -10.52 7.18 6.73
C ALA A 109 -9.67 8.16 5.93
N GLY A 110 -8.44 7.77 5.58
CA GLY A 110 -7.50 8.67 4.92
C GLY A 110 -7.52 8.62 3.40
N LEU A 111 -8.01 7.54 2.82
CA LEU A 111 -7.90 7.34 1.37
C LEU A 111 -9.21 7.60 0.65
N GLU A 112 -9.12 8.37 -0.43
CA GLU A 112 -10.21 8.51 -1.37
C GLU A 112 -10.18 7.36 -2.37
N ARG A 113 -8.98 7.01 -2.82
CA ARG A 113 -8.76 5.99 -3.82
C ARG A 113 -7.37 5.39 -3.62
N THR A 114 -7.20 4.12 -3.91
CA THR A 114 -5.91 3.47 -3.79
C THR A 114 -5.77 2.31 -4.76
N ALA A 115 -4.54 1.98 -5.07
CA ALA A 115 -4.21 0.77 -5.82
C ALA A 115 -2.93 0.18 -5.24
N LEU A 116 -2.89 -1.13 -5.13
CA LEU A 116 -1.71 -1.84 -4.69
C LEU A 116 -1.41 -2.93 -5.71
N ILE A 117 -0.26 -2.83 -6.33
CA ILE A 117 0.12 -3.72 -7.43
C ILE A 117 1.39 -4.45 -7.05
N CYS A 118 1.29 -5.78 -6.99
CA CYS A 118 2.45 -6.62 -6.75
C CYS A 118 3.17 -6.83 -8.06
N CYS A 119 4.48 -6.59 -8.07
CA CYS A 119 5.32 -6.83 -9.24
C CYS A 119 6.23 -8.01 -8.93
N LYS A 120 6.57 -8.78 -9.97
CA LYS A 120 7.61 -9.79 -9.82
C LYS A 120 8.95 -9.09 -9.71
N ALA A 121 9.81 -9.62 -8.86
CA ALA A 121 11.18 -9.14 -8.80
C ALA A 121 11.83 -9.36 -10.16
N GLY A 122 12.31 -8.27 -10.74
CA GLY A 122 13.00 -8.32 -12.01
C GLY A 122 14.48 -8.58 -11.81
N SER A 123 15.19 -8.78 -12.91
CA SER A 123 16.63 -8.82 -12.85
C SER A 123 17.17 -7.40 -12.64
N ALA A 124 18.27 -7.29 -11.94
CA ALA A 124 18.94 -6.01 -11.81
C ALA A 124 19.40 -5.54 -13.17
N ALA A 125 19.10 -4.29 -13.49
CA ALA A 125 19.52 -3.72 -14.76
C ALA A 125 21.01 -3.39 -14.72
#